data_c235ae6141fe8221ed984d2fbaa98c9f
#
_entry.id   c235ae6141fe8221ed984d2fbaa98c9f
#
_cell.length_a   1.000
_cell.length_b   1.000
_cell.length_c   1.000
_cell.angle_alpha   90.00
_cell.angle_beta   90.00
_cell.angle_gamma   90.00
#
_symmetry.space_group_name_H-M   'P 1'
#
loop_
_entity.id
_entity.type
_entity.pdbx_description
1 polymer ?
#
loop_
_entity_poly.entity_id
_entity_poly.type
_entity_poly.pdbx_seq_one_letter_code
_entity_poly.pdbx_strand_id
1 'polypeptide(L)'
;MNKIKKTVSATIVAILCMLGTVGCSVSVDGNDYQAASPRFNLFQFFDGNVKAWGIVQNRSGEVVQRFVVDIAGTVNNDTLTLDETFDYALGEGPTSRTWTIVKQGDNIFTGSATDIPGPATGTSYGNAFNFHYQMTLPVDDTSYDVTFDDWFWAFDDSTMMNRSYIRKFGIVVAEVTIFMQKQ
;
A
#
# COMPACT_ATOMS: atom_id res chain seq x y z
N MET A 1 -25.05 -47.78 -25.83
CA MET A 1 -25.28 -46.35 -26.01
C MET A 1 -25.24 -45.51 -24.72
N ASN A 2 -25.34 -46.09 -23.51
CA ASN A 2 -25.43 -45.29 -22.26
C ASN A 2 -24.09 -45.00 -21.56
N LYS A 3 -22.99 -45.65 -21.91
CA LYS A 3 -21.67 -45.42 -21.26
C LYS A 3 -20.95 -44.14 -21.80
N ILE A 4 -21.13 -43.84 -23.09
CA ILE A 4 -20.49 -42.68 -23.73
C ILE A 4 -21.11 -41.35 -23.26
N LYS A 5 -22.42 -41.31 -23.01
CA LYS A 5 -23.10 -40.07 -22.52
C LYS A 5 -22.70 -39.69 -21.09
N LYS A 6 -22.36 -40.66 -20.22
CA LYS A 6 -21.92 -40.39 -18.83
C LYS A 6 -20.48 -39.82 -18.77
N THR A 7 -19.60 -40.27 -19.65
CA THR A 7 -18.20 -39.82 -19.67
C THR A 7 -18.08 -38.39 -20.19
N VAL A 8 -18.87 -37.99 -21.22
CA VAL A 8 -18.88 -36.64 -21.78
C VAL A 8 -19.44 -35.63 -20.77
N SER A 9 -20.49 -36.02 -20.01
CA SER A 9 -21.08 -35.13 -18.97
C SER A 9 -20.11 -34.86 -17.80
N ALA A 10 -19.34 -35.89 -17.38
CA ALA A 10 -18.34 -35.73 -16.30
C ALA A 10 -17.15 -34.86 -16.72
N THR A 11 -16.73 -34.94 -17.98
CA THR A 11 -15.62 -34.14 -18.50
C THR A 11 -16.01 -32.64 -18.66
N ILE A 12 -17.26 -32.36 -19.09
CA ILE A 12 -17.77 -30.99 -19.22
C ILE A 12 -17.90 -30.34 -17.84
N VAL A 13 -18.37 -31.06 -16.81
CA VAL A 13 -18.45 -30.53 -15.45
C VAL A 13 -17.07 -30.27 -14.86
N ALA A 14 -16.07 -31.11 -15.11
CA ALA A 14 -14.69 -30.91 -14.68
C ALA A 14 -14.03 -29.68 -15.33
N ILE A 15 -14.30 -29.44 -16.62
CA ILE A 15 -13.79 -28.25 -17.34
C ILE A 15 -14.50 -26.97 -16.86
N LEU A 16 -15.79 -27.01 -16.53
CA LEU A 16 -16.52 -25.87 -15.98
C LEU A 16 -16.04 -25.48 -14.57
N CYS A 17 -15.59 -26.43 -13.75
CA CYS A 17 -15.02 -26.16 -12.44
C CYS A 17 -13.61 -25.55 -12.50
N MET A 18 -12.85 -25.72 -13.58
CA MET A 18 -11.54 -25.12 -13.76
C MET A 18 -11.57 -23.64 -14.24
N LEU A 19 -12.70 -23.17 -14.74
CA LEU A 19 -12.88 -21.79 -15.21
C LEU A 19 -13.30 -20.81 -14.09
N GLY A 20 -13.45 -21.26 -12.86
CA GLY A 20 -14.04 -20.50 -11.75
C GLY A 20 -13.07 -19.79 -10.81
N THR A 21 -11.75 -19.76 -11.06
CA THR A 21 -10.77 -19.16 -10.14
C THR A 21 -9.94 -18.04 -10.75
N VAL A 22 -10.54 -17.18 -11.57
CA VAL A 22 -9.93 -15.86 -11.82
C VAL A 22 -10.30 -15.00 -10.63
N GLY A 23 -9.55 -15.14 -9.54
CA GLY A 23 -9.58 -14.17 -8.46
C GLY A 23 -9.13 -12.83 -9.02
N CYS A 24 -10.00 -11.82 -9.03
CA CYS A 24 -9.60 -10.45 -9.35
C CYS A 24 -8.56 -10.02 -8.33
N SER A 25 -7.27 -10.12 -8.65
CA SER A 25 -6.22 -9.49 -7.86
C SER A 25 -6.15 -8.03 -8.31
N VAL A 26 -6.27 -7.10 -7.39
CA VAL A 26 -5.98 -5.70 -7.67
C VAL A 26 -4.49 -5.61 -8.00
N SER A 27 -4.16 -5.04 -9.15
CA SER A 27 -2.79 -4.77 -9.59
C SER A 27 -2.76 -3.38 -10.22
N VAL A 28 -1.83 -2.56 -9.77
CA VAL A 28 -1.56 -1.23 -10.34
C VAL A 28 -0.26 -1.33 -11.13
N ASP A 29 -0.27 -0.87 -12.39
CA ASP A 29 0.94 -0.77 -13.20
C ASP A 29 1.45 0.68 -13.18
N GLY A 30 2.65 0.89 -12.62
CA GLY A 30 3.27 2.21 -12.54
C GLY A 30 3.53 2.85 -13.91
N ASN A 31 3.71 2.04 -14.95
CA ASN A 31 3.93 2.56 -16.30
C ASN A 31 2.76 3.39 -16.83
N ASP A 32 1.55 3.13 -16.38
CA ASP A 32 0.35 3.90 -16.76
C ASP A 32 0.42 5.35 -16.29
N TYR A 33 1.27 5.66 -15.31
CA TYR A 33 1.42 6.99 -14.70
C TYR A 33 2.65 7.77 -15.20
N GLN A 34 3.53 7.18 -16.01
CA GLN A 34 4.81 7.79 -16.43
C GLN A 34 4.65 9.19 -17.07
N ALA A 35 3.59 9.41 -17.83
CA ALA A 35 3.29 10.67 -18.50
C ALA A 35 2.34 11.59 -17.69
N ALA A 36 1.87 11.15 -16.53
CA ALA A 36 0.90 11.88 -15.73
C ALA A 36 1.53 13.06 -14.98
N SER A 37 0.73 14.11 -14.78
CA SER A 37 1.12 15.35 -14.10
C SER A 37 0.19 15.62 -12.90
N PRO A 38 0.67 16.38 -11.88
CA PRO A 38 2.03 16.90 -11.73
C PRO A 38 3.03 15.78 -11.46
N ARG A 39 4.31 15.97 -11.80
CA ARG A 39 5.35 14.98 -11.39
C ARG A 39 5.45 14.97 -9.87
N PHE A 40 5.25 13.79 -9.28
CA PHE A 40 5.39 13.64 -7.85
C PHE A 40 6.87 13.69 -7.43
N ASN A 41 7.17 14.56 -6.49
CA ASN A 41 8.47 14.65 -5.84
C ASN A 41 8.30 14.33 -4.35
N LEU A 42 8.68 13.11 -3.98
CA LEU A 42 8.56 12.59 -2.61
C LEU A 42 9.22 13.53 -1.59
N PHE A 43 10.44 13.97 -1.87
CA PHE A 43 11.22 14.79 -0.95
C PHE A 43 10.63 16.20 -0.81
N GLN A 44 10.22 16.81 -1.92
CA GLN A 44 9.58 18.13 -1.88
C GLN A 44 8.24 18.09 -1.14
N PHE A 45 7.45 17.05 -1.34
CA PHE A 45 6.14 16.92 -0.68
C PHE A 45 6.31 16.77 0.83
N PHE A 46 7.20 15.90 1.27
CA PHE A 46 7.36 15.58 2.69
C PHE A 46 8.37 16.47 3.43
N ASP A 47 9.06 17.40 2.79
CA ASP A 47 9.91 18.36 3.49
C ASP A 47 9.05 19.38 4.25
N GLY A 48 9.06 19.30 5.59
CA GLY A 48 8.21 20.07 6.50
C GLY A 48 7.04 19.26 7.08
N ASN A 49 5.94 19.93 7.38
CA ASN A 49 4.79 19.30 8.05
C ASN A 49 3.74 18.85 7.04
N VAL A 50 3.25 17.63 7.23
CA VAL A 50 2.13 17.06 6.49
C VAL A 50 1.11 16.52 7.47
N LYS A 51 -0.16 16.75 7.21
CA LYS A 51 -1.26 16.14 7.96
C LYS A 51 -1.96 15.11 7.10
N ALA A 52 -2.27 13.95 7.70
CA ALA A 52 -2.88 12.83 7.01
C ALA A 52 -4.12 12.32 7.75
N TRP A 53 -5.12 11.88 7.00
CA TRP A 53 -6.34 11.27 7.52
C TRP A 53 -6.56 9.94 6.83
N GLY A 54 -6.66 8.87 7.63
CA GLY A 54 -6.70 7.51 7.12
C GLY A 54 -7.82 6.66 7.65
N ILE A 55 -8.20 5.69 6.82
CA ILE A 55 -9.07 4.56 7.21
C ILE A 55 -8.40 3.26 6.82
N VAL A 56 -8.64 2.21 7.61
CA VAL A 56 -8.35 0.83 7.24
C VAL A 56 -9.67 0.10 7.02
N GLN A 57 -9.78 -0.56 5.88
CA GLN A 57 -10.93 -1.39 5.54
C GLN A 57 -10.51 -2.86 5.50
N ASN A 58 -11.29 -3.71 6.14
CA ASN A 58 -11.12 -5.16 6.04
C ASN A 58 -11.60 -5.67 4.66
N ARG A 59 -11.46 -6.97 4.42
CA ARG A 59 -11.81 -7.58 3.13
C ARG A 59 -13.30 -7.44 2.75
N SER A 60 -14.19 -7.24 3.70
CA SER A 60 -15.62 -6.99 3.46
C SER A 60 -15.95 -5.51 3.16
N GLY A 61 -14.93 -4.63 3.22
CA GLY A 61 -15.10 -3.19 3.03
C GLY A 61 -15.51 -2.43 4.30
N GLU A 62 -15.60 -3.10 5.44
CA GLU A 62 -15.90 -2.48 6.73
C GLU A 62 -14.70 -1.66 7.22
N VAL A 63 -14.94 -0.44 7.70
CA VAL A 63 -13.90 0.40 8.30
C VAL A 63 -13.62 -0.08 9.72
N VAL A 64 -12.43 -0.64 9.92
CA VAL A 64 -11.98 -1.21 11.21
C VAL A 64 -11.03 -0.28 11.96
N GLN A 65 -10.38 0.68 11.28
CA GLN A 65 -9.59 1.75 11.90
C GLN A 65 -9.88 3.08 11.23
N ARG A 66 -9.80 4.16 12.01
CA ARG A 66 -9.82 5.55 11.54
C ARG A 66 -8.83 6.35 12.36
N PHE A 67 -7.91 7.03 11.69
CA PHE A 67 -6.80 7.71 12.35
C PHE A 67 -6.43 9.01 11.65
N VAL A 68 -5.72 9.85 12.38
CA VAL A 68 -5.01 11.04 11.89
C VAL A 68 -3.53 10.83 12.14
N VAL A 69 -2.69 11.34 11.24
CA VAL A 69 -1.24 11.32 11.39
C VAL A 69 -0.71 12.74 11.23
N ASP A 70 0.07 13.19 12.19
CA ASP A 70 0.93 14.35 12.05
C ASP A 70 2.32 13.85 11.65
N ILE A 71 2.83 14.34 10.53
CA ILE A 71 4.10 13.91 9.92
C ILE A 71 5.04 15.10 9.89
N ALA A 72 6.21 14.97 10.52
CA ALA A 72 7.30 15.93 10.42
C ALA A 72 8.40 15.35 9.53
N GLY A 73 8.57 15.94 8.34
CA GLY A 73 9.57 15.51 7.38
C GLY A 73 10.81 16.40 7.42
N THR A 74 11.98 15.81 7.31
CA THR A 74 13.26 16.49 7.21
C THR A 74 14.10 15.92 6.08
N VAL A 75 14.49 16.75 5.13
CA VAL A 75 15.37 16.37 4.03
C VAL A 75 16.80 16.79 4.33
N ASN A 76 17.72 15.84 4.22
CA ASN A 76 19.16 16.08 4.32
C ASN A 76 19.87 15.34 3.17
N ASN A 77 20.29 16.09 2.14
CA ASN A 77 20.83 15.55 0.89
C ASN A 77 19.85 14.52 0.27
N ASP A 78 20.31 13.28 0.06
CA ASP A 78 19.55 12.18 -0.52
C ASP A 78 18.76 11.37 0.53
N THR A 79 18.56 11.90 1.72
CA THR A 79 17.85 11.24 2.82
C THR A 79 16.67 12.07 3.27
N LEU A 80 15.49 11.46 3.32
CA LEU A 80 14.27 11.97 3.91
C LEU A 80 13.96 11.18 5.18
N THR A 81 13.81 11.88 6.30
CA THR A 81 13.31 11.30 7.55
C THR A 81 11.88 11.78 7.77
N LEU A 82 10.96 10.86 8.07
CA LEU A 82 9.57 11.15 8.41
C LEU A 82 9.32 10.68 9.85
N ASP A 83 9.02 11.60 10.73
CA ASP A 83 8.55 11.31 12.08
C ASP A 83 7.03 11.41 12.09
N GLU A 84 6.36 10.28 12.30
CA GLU A 84 4.91 10.12 12.25
C GLU A 84 4.36 9.96 13.67
N THR A 85 3.29 10.71 13.98
CA THR A 85 2.53 10.56 15.23
C THR A 85 1.09 10.28 14.89
N PHE A 86 0.54 9.17 15.43
CA PHE A 86 -0.79 8.66 15.11
C PHE A 86 -1.78 8.94 16.25
N ASP A 87 -2.98 9.37 15.89
CA ASP A 87 -4.15 9.51 16.76
C ASP A 87 -5.31 8.68 16.19
N TYR A 88 -5.80 7.70 16.95
CA TYR A 88 -6.84 6.76 16.54
C TYR A 88 -8.19 7.16 17.08
N ALA A 89 -9.15 7.40 16.19
CA ALA A 89 -10.56 7.61 16.53
C ALA A 89 -11.37 6.29 16.51
N LEU A 90 -10.84 5.24 15.86
CA LEU A 90 -11.39 3.90 15.80
C LEU A 90 -10.24 2.90 15.63
N GLY A 91 -10.27 1.79 16.38
CA GLY A 91 -9.20 0.80 16.41
C GLY A 91 -7.98 1.27 17.17
N GLU A 92 -6.91 0.51 17.11
CA GLU A 92 -5.64 0.76 17.79
C GLU A 92 -4.47 0.45 16.86
N GLY A 93 -3.28 0.98 17.19
CA GLY A 93 -2.05 0.74 16.44
C GLY A 93 -0.85 1.43 17.09
N PRO A 94 0.31 1.47 16.42
CA PRO A 94 1.49 2.18 16.91
C PRO A 94 1.18 3.67 17.03
N THR A 95 1.61 4.30 18.11
CA THR A 95 1.40 5.75 18.34
C THR A 95 2.41 6.61 17.60
N SER A 96 3.54 6.04 17.19
CA SER A 96 4.57 6.71 16.41
C SER A 96 5.35 5.76 15.53
N ARG A 97 5.92 6.29 14.45
CA ARG A 97 6.84 5.60 13.53
C ARG A 97 7.82 6.60 12.95
N THR A 98 9.05 6.18 12.73
CA THR A 98 10.03 6.95 11.95
C THR A 98 10.44 6.17 10.72
N TRP A 99 10.30 6.78 9.55
CA TRP A 99 10.87 6.32 8.31
C TRP A 99 12.17 7.04 7.99
N THR A 100 13.14 6.30 7.47
CA THR A 100 14.32 6.86 6.80
C THR A 100 14.29 6.38 5.36
N ILE A 101 14.15 7.31 4.41
CA ILE A 101 14.03 7.03 2.98
C ILE A 101 15.23 7.64 2.28
N VAL A 102 15.97 6.82 1.51
CA VAL A 102 17.18 7.23 0.81
C VAL A 102 16.96 7.13 -0.70
N LYS A 103 17.28 8.20 -1.40
CA LYS A 103 17.28 8.24 -2.87
C LYS A 103 18.48 7.47 -3.40
N GLN A 104 18.25 6.45 -4.22
CA GLN A 104 19.28 5.60 -4.82
C GLN A 104 19.59 5.96 -6.29
N GLY A 105 18.71 6.76 -6.90
CA GLY A 105 18.79 7.18 -8.31
C GLY A 105 17.64 8.12 -8.63
N ASP A 106 17.39 8.41 -9.90
CA ASP A 106 16.38 9.41 -10.27
C ASP A 106 14.98 9.06 -9.81
N ASN A 107 14.57 7.79 -9.91
CA ASN A 107 13.23 7.33 -9.59
C ASN A 107 13.22 6.17 -8.58
N ILE A 108 14.37 5.80 -8.00
CA ILE A 108 14.51 4.63 -7.12
C ILE A 108 14.86 5.08 -5.71
N PHE A 109 14.19 4.49 -4.74
CA PHE A 109 14.33 4.79 -3.31
C PHE A 109 14.41 3.51 -2.49
N THR A 110 15.08 3.58 -1.36
CA THR A 110 15.00 2.55 -0.32
C THR A 110 14.54 3.18 0.97
N GLY A 111 13.77 2.43 1.76
CA GLY A 111 13.29 2.90 3.05
C GLY A 111 13.53 1.90 4.14
N SER A 112 13.62 2.38 5.37
CA SER A 112 13.66 1.58 6.58
C SER A 112 12.83 2.21 7.68
N ALA A 113 12.22 1.37 8.52
CA ALA A 113 11.55 1.75 9.75
C ALA A 113 11.83 0.67 10.81
N THR A 114 11.63 1.01 12.09
CA THR A 114 11.95 0.08 13.19
C THR A 114 11.03 -1.13 13.27
N ASP A 115 9.86 -1.05 12.67
CA ASP A 115 8.80 -2.07 12.71
C ASP A 115 8.68 -2.90 11.41
N ILE A 116 9.64 -2.76 10.48
CA ILE A 116 9.74 -3.61 9.29
C ILE A 116 10.99 -4.48 9.34
N PRO A 117 10.90 -5.78 8.94
CA PRO A 117 12.03 -6.72 9.07
C PRO A 117 13.13 -6.52 8.04
N GLY A 118 12.90 -5.76 6.98
CA GLY A 118 13.84 -5.55 5.88
C GLY A 118 13.61 -4.21 5.18
N PRO A 119 14.39 -3.90 4.14
CA PRO A 119 14.25 -2.64 3.44
C PRO A 119 12.95 -2.58 2.64
N ALA A 120 12.34 -1.39 2.63
CA ALA A 120 11.31 -1.04 1.67
C ALA A 120 11.95 -0.59 0.35
N THR A 121 11.26 -0.82 -0.77
CA THR A 121 11.66 -0.35 -2.11
C THR A 121 10.64 0.64 -2.62
N GLY A 122 11.12 1.77 -3.16
CA GLY A 122 10.30 2.84 -3.71
C GLY A 122 10.61 3.12 -5.17
N THR A 123 9.57 3.42 -5.96
CA THR A 123 9.73 3.82 -7.37
C THR A 123 8.75 4.94 -7.72
N SER A 124 9.24 6.01 -8.36
CA SER A 124 8.41 7.11 -8.86
C SER A 124 8.02 6.91 -10.33
N TYR A 125 6.75 7.22 -10.65
CA TYR A 125 6.15 7.11 -11.97
C TYR A 125 5.28 8.36 -12.26
N GLY A 126 5.84 9.37 -12.91
CA GLY A 126 5.07 10.60 -13.20
C GLY A 126 4.44 11.21 -11.93
N ASN A 127 3.11 11.21 -11.83
CA ASN A 127 2.39 11.70 -10.65
C ASN A 127 2.18 10.64 -9.54
N ALA A 128 2.69 9.42 -9.73
CA ALA A 128 2.53 8.33 -8.78
C ALA A 128 3.87 7.91 -8.16
N PHE A 129 3.79 7.30 -6.98
CA PHE A 129 4.90 6.67 -6.30
C PHE A 129 4.43 5.36 -5.70
N ASN A 130 5.18 4.29 -5.91
CA ASN A 130 4.94 3.00 -5.27
C ASN A 130 5.97 2.75 -4.18
N PHE A 131 5.54 2.25 -3.04
CA PHE A 131 6.39 1.83 -1.94
C PHE A 131 5.99 0.44 -1.49
N HIS A 132 6.94 -0.49 -1.47
CA HIS A 132 6.69 -1.90 -1.24
C HIS A 132 7.57 -2.42 -0.11
N TYR A 133 6.96 -3.07 0.90
CA TYR A 133 7.68 -3.62 2.06
C TYR A 133 6.93 -4.76 2.73
N GLN A 134 7.63 -5.49 3.57
CA GLN A 134 7.06 -6.52 4.45
C GLN A 134 6.91 -5.97 5.87
N MET A 135 5.89 -6.44 6.57
CA MET A 135 5.63 -6.09 7.96
C MET A 135 5.00 -7.26 8.70
N THR A 136 5.33 -7.40 9.97
CA THR A 136 4.66 -8.35 10.87
C THR A 136 3.59 -7.59 11.66
N LEU A 137 2.31 -7.88 11.38
CA LEU A 137 1.18 -7.23 12.05
C LEU A 137 0.67 -8.10 13.20
N PRO A 138 0.60 -7.58 14.43
CA PRO A 138 -0.15 -8.21 15.52
C PRO A 138 -1.65 -8.08 15.23
N VAL A 139 -2.37 -9.20 15.33
CA VAL A 139 -3.83 -9.25 15.22
C VAL A 139 -4.32 -10.19 16.31
N ASP A 140 -5.01 -9.67 17.31
CA ASP A 140 -5.40 -10.40 18.52
C ASP A 140 -4.16 -11.06 19.18
N ASP A 141 -4.24 -12.36 19.44
CA ASP A 141 -3.14 -13.14 20.06
C ASP A 141 -2.14 -13.73 19.02
N THR A 142 -2.21 -13.30 17.77
CA THR A 142 -1.41 -13.86 16.66
C THR A 142 -0.70 -12.76 15.89
N SER A 143 0.44 -13.08 15.26
CA SER A 143 1.14 -12.17 14.34
C SER A 143 1.10 -12.71 12.92
N TYR A 144 0.97 -11.83 11.96
CA TYR A 144 0.90 -12.16 10.54
C TYR A 144 1.94 -11.40 9.75
N ASP A 145 2.77 -12.13 9.01
CA ASP A 145 3.63 -11.52 8.00
C ASP A 145 2.78 -11.17 6.77
N VAL A 146 2.81 -9.91 6.40
CA VAL A 146 2.06 -9.34 5.29
C VAL A 146 2.98 -8.48 4.42
N THR A 147 2.53 -8.24 3.20
CA THR A 147 3.19 -7.32 2.29
C THR A 147 2.32 -6.09 2.11
N PHE A 148 2.91 -4.92 2.25
CA PHE A 148 2.33 -3.64 1.91
C PHE A 148 2.75 -3.25 0.50
N ASP A 149 1.76 -2.91 -0.32
CA ASP A 149 1.91 -2.40 -1.68
C ASP A 149 1.22 -1.03 -1.70
N ASP A 150 2.02 0.01 -1.39
CA ASP A 150 1.54 1.38 -1.16
C ASP A 150 1.66 2.18 -2.43
N TRP A 151 0.54 2.72 -2.89
CA TRP A 151 0.47 3.62 -4.02
C TRP A 151 0.08 5.02 -3.57
N PHE A 152 0.83 6.01 -4.04
CA PHE A 152 0.59 7.42 -3.78
C PHE A 152 0.33 8.11 -5.11
N TRP A 153 -0.66 9.02 -5.16
CA TRP A 153 -0.96 9.83 -6.33
C TRP A 153 -1.06 11.28 -5.92
N ALA A 154 -0.19 12.13 -6.49
CA ALA A 154 -0.24 13.56 -6.31
C ALA A 154 -1.38 14.18 -7.13
N PHE A 155 -2.15 15.07 -6.52
CA PHE A 155 -3.12 15.92 -7.20
C PHE A 155 -2.52 17.28 -7.55
N ASP A 156 -1.69 17.79 -6.64
CA ASP A 156 -0.91 19.02 -6.75
C ASP A 156 0.33 18.95 -5.84
N ASP A 157 1.05 20.06 -5.66
CA ASP A 157 2.27 20.12 -4.84
C ASP A 157 2.01 19.97 -3.34
N SER A 158 0.76 20.06 -2.90
CA SER A 158 0.34 20.09 -1.50
C SER A 158 -0.61 18.94 -1.09
N THR A 159 -1.18 18.24 -2.05
CA THR A 159 -2.27 17.28 -1.81
C THR A 159 -2.00 15.96 -2.51
N MET A 160 -2.14 14.86 -1.78
CA MET A 160 -2.05 13.52 -2.35
C MET A 160 -3.00 12.52 -1.69
N MET A 161 -3.23 11.41 -2.38
CA MET A 161 -3.92 10.24 -1.89
C MET A 161 -2.95 9.06 -1.86
N ASN A 162 -3.00 8.29 -0.79
CA ASN A 162 -2.36 6.98 -0.71
C ASN A 162 -3.42 5.88 -0.66
N ARG A 163 -3.13 4.77 -1.28
CA ARG A 163 -3.81 3.50 -1.07
C ARG A 163 -2.80 2.39 -0.90
N SER A 164 -2.89 1.68 0.23
CA SER A 164 -2.08 0.52 0.54
C SER A 164 -2.92 -0.74 0.38
N TYR A 165 -2.41 -1.70 -0.38
CA TYR A 165 -2.97 -3.05 -0.44
C TYR A 165 -2.17 -3.95 0.49
N ILE A 166 -2.79 -4.36 1.60
CA ILE A 166 -2.18 -5.31 2.54
C ILE A 166 -2.45 -6.71 2.04
N ARG A 167 -1.37 -7.44 1.71
CA ARG A 167 -1.46 -8.77 1.09
C ARG A 167 -0.91 -9.84 2.01
N LYS A 168 -1.64 -10.97 2.05
CA LYS A 168 -1.17 -12.22 2.65
C LYS A 168 -1.32 -13.34 1.62
N PHE A 169 -0.25 -14.08 1.36
CA PHE A 169 -0.23 -15.12 0.32
C PHE A 169 -0.70 -14.61 -1.06
N GLY A 170 -0.36 -13.37 -1.42
CA GLY A 170 -0.76 -12.73 -2.67
C GLY A 170 -2.21 -12.21 -2.74
N ILE A 171 -3.03 -12.44 -1.71
CA ILE A 171 -4.43 -12.00 -1.64
C ILE A 171 -4.52 -10.73 -0.81
N VAL A 172 -5.25 -9.72 -1.29
CA VAL A 172 -5.56 -8.50 -0.51
C VAL A 172 -6.49 -8.88 0.64
N VAL A 173 -6.02 -8.64 1.86
CA VAL A 173 -6.74 -8.94 3.11
C VAL A 173 -7.29 -7.69 3.79
N ALA A 174 -6.69 -6.53 3.53
CA ALA A 174 -7.15 -5.22 3.97
C ALA A 174 -6.62 -4.14 3.03
N GLU A 175 -7.25 -2.96 3.07
CA GLU A 175 -6.83 -1.77 2.35
C GLU A 175 -6.73 -0.60 3.32
N VAL A 176 -5.70 0.24 3.14
CA VAL A 176 -5.60 1.54 3.81
C VAL A 176 -5.81 2.61 2.74
N THR A 177 -6.61 3.62 3.06
CA THR A 177 -6.75 4.82 2.23
C THR A 177 -6.42 6.03 3.09
N ILE A 178 -5.48 6.86 2.63
CA ILE A 178 -5.01 8.04 3.35
C ILE A 178 -5.05 9.24 2.42
N PHE A 179 -5.72 10.29 2.85
CA PHE A 179 -5.61 11.62 2.27
C PHE A 179 -4.54 12.41 3.01
N MET A 180 -3.64 13.07 2.28
CA MET A 180 -2.51 13.82 2.85
C MET A 180 -2.49 15.24 2.33
N GLN A 181 -2.19 16.17 3.23
CA GLN A 181 -2.08 17.59 2.90
C GLN A 181 -0.85 18.21 3.58
N LYS A 182 0.00 18.83 2.78
CA LYS A 182 1.13 19.64 3.26
C LYS A 182 0.61 20.88 3.97
N GLN A 183 1.23 21.22 5.12
CA GLN A 183 0.82 22.33 5.98
C GLN A 183 1.64 23.60 5.70
#